data_0672c34fb2354aeaeb72dd69c847487e
#
_entry.id   0672c34fb2354aeaeb72dd69c847487e
#
_cell.length_a   1.000
_cell.length_b   1.000
_cell.length_c   1.000
_cell.angle_alpha   90.00
_cell.angle_beta   90.00
_cell.angle_gamma   90.00
#
_symmetry.space_group_name_H-M   'P 1'
#
loop_
_entity.id
_entity.type
_entity.pdbx_description
1 polymer ?
#
loop_
_entity_poly.entity_id
_entity_poly.type
_entity_poly.pdbx_seq_one_letter_code
_entity_poly.pdbx_strand_id
1 'polypeptide(L)'
;MPNRLTKGKALLGAINVPASGLYIANVAVTATAAELNTNASLLATTAELNRVADVSTRIINGTAAGTLSITELAHDGKVVLLNRAAGFTAQLPAATGSGAKLHFVVATTGTANYVITVVGNDTMYGNAFFVTDNAGTVIAFKAGGGSIITLNGSTTAGIKGDSVELIDIAADTWWVDVRAAGTGAEATPFS
;
A
#
# COMPACT_ATOMS: atom_id res chain seq x y z
N MET A 1 -30.97 -41.46 19.62
CA MET A 1 -30.99 -40.33 20.60
C MET A 1 -29.68 -39.57 20.46
N PRO A 2 -29.66 -38.27 20.23
CA PRO A 2 -28.41 -37.52 20.18
C PRO A 2 -27.80 -37.49 21.58
N ASN A 3 -26.54 -37.85 21.68
CA ASN A 3 -25.75 -37.88 22.91
C ASN A 3 -25.52 -36.43 23.37
N ARG A 4 -26.38 -35.96 24.26
CA ARG A 4 -26.30 -34.59 24.81
C ARG A 4 -25.27 -34.60 25.93
N LEU A 5 -24.08 -34.07 25.66
CA LEU A 5 -23.09 -33.79 26.68
C LEU A 5 -23.64 -32.78 27.68
N THR A 6 -23.92 -33.21 28.89
CA THR A 6 -24.35 -32.33 29.99
C THR A 6 -23.18 -31.50 30.49
N LYS A 7 -23.41 -30.20 30.77
CA LYS A 7 -22.46 -29.28 31.41
C LYS A 7 -21.72 -29.98 32.56
N GLY A 8 -20.39 -30.04 32.47
CA GLY A 8 -19.50 -30.40 33.57
C GLY A 8 -18.74 -31.74 33.47
N LYS A 9 -18.88 -32.54 32.39
CA LYS A 9 -17.98 -33.68 32.18
C LYS A 9 -16.80 -33.31 31.31
N ALA A 10 -15.60 -33.33 31.91
CA ALA A 10 -14.36 -33.33 31.14
C ALA A 10 -14.32 -34.60 30.28
N LEU A 11 -14.22 -34.45 28.97
CA LEU A 11 -13.98 -35.56 28.05
C LEU A 11 -12.49 -35.94 28.14
N LEU A 12 -12.21 -37.03 28.85
CA LEU A 12 -10.91 -37.69 28.85
C LEU A 12 -10.89 -38.68 27.67
N GLY A 13 -10.43 -38.19 26.50
CA GLY A 13 -10.29 -39.02 25.29
C GLY A 13 -10.57 -38.24 24.00
N ALA A 14 -10.20 -38.84 22.87
CA ALA A 14 -10.44 -38.27 21.55
C ALA A 14 -11.94 -38.17 21.26
N ILE A 15 -12.43 -37.02 20.85
CA ILE A 15 -13.78 -36.84 20.34
C ILE A 15 -13.79 -37.35 18.89
N ASN A 16 -14.45 -38.49 18.66
CA ASN A 16 -14.70 -38.95 17.29
C ASN A 16 -15.93 -38.21 16.75
N VAL A 17 -15.75 -37.33 15.79
CA VAL A 17 -16.84 -36.62 15.15
C VAL A 17 -17.39 -37.50 14.03
N PRO A 18 -18.69 -37.89 14.07
CA PRO A 18 -19.29 -38.75 13.05
C PRO A 18 -19.34 -38.00 11.68
N ALA A 19 -19.67 -38.76 10.62
CA ALA A 19 -19.74 -38.25 9.25
C ALA A 19 -20.71 -37.06 9.03
N SER A 20 -21.57 -36.76 10.04
CA SER A 20 -22.41 -35.56 10.06
C SER A 20 -21.66 -34.26 10.30
N GLY A 21 -20.36 -34.33 10.63
CA GLY A 21 -19.49 -33.17 10.76
C GLY A 21 -19.44 -32.54 12.16
N LEU A 22 -18.47 -31.65 12.34
CA LEU A 22 -18.31 -30.79 13.51
C LEU A 22 -19.13 -29.51 13.30
N TYR A 23 -19.97 -29.17 14.28
CA TYR A 23 -20.73 -27.92 14.29
C TYR A 23 -20.30 -27.06 15.48
N ILE A 24 -20.06 -25.78 15.24
CA ILE A 24 -19.83 -24.76 16.27
C ILE A 24 -20.96 -23.73 16.16
N ALA A 25 -21.75 -23.58 17.23
CA ALA A 25 -22.93 -22.70 17.27
C ALA A 25 -23.89 -22.93 16.07
N ASN A 26 -24.17 -24.21 15.75
CA ASN A 26 -25.00 -24.67 14.62
C ASN A 26 -24.45 -24.35 13.21
N VAL A 27 -23.21 -23.89 13.11
CA VAL A 27 -22.51 -23.73 11.82
C VAL A 27 -21.59 -24.92 11.58
N ALA A 28 -21.73 -25.58 10.43
CA ALA A 28 -20.88 -26.70 10.06
C ALA A 28 -19.43 -26.24 9.85
N VAL A 29 -18.47 -26.94 10.46
CA VAL A 29 -17.06 -26.79 10.13
C VAL A 29 -16.78 -27.64 8.90
N THR A 30 -16.61 -26.99 7.75
CA THR A 30 -16.36 -27.66 6.47
C THR A 30 -14.88 -27.96 6.22
N ALA A 31 -13.99 -27.37 7.03
CA ALA A 31 -12.55 -27.62 6.92
C ALA A 31 -12.21 -29.06 7.33
N THR A 32 -11.34 -29.70 6.56
CA THR A 32 -10.79 -31.02 6.87
C THR A 32 -9.82 -30.95 8.04
N ALA A 33 -9.56 -32.09 8.71
CA ALA A 33 -8.56 -32.17 9.77
C ALA A 33 -7.17 -31.72 9.31
N ALA A 34 -6.79 -32.01 8.06
CA ALA A 34 -5.53 -31.57 7.48
C ALA A 34 -5.47 -30.04 7.34
N GLU A 35 -6.54 -29.40 6.87
CA GLU A 35 -6.63 -27.93 6.74
C GLU A 35 -6.60 -27.25 8.10
N LEU A 36 -7.33 -27.79 9.10
CA LEU A 36 -7.28 -27.28 10.47
C LEU A 36 -5.89 -27.41 11.09
N ASN A 37 -5.21 -28.54 10.88
CA ASN A 37 -3.85 -28.76 11.38
C ASN A 37 -2.82 -27.88 10.67
N THR A 38 -2.98 -27.59 9.38
CA THR A 38 -2.12 -26.65 8.63
C THR A 38 -2.21 -25.27 9.26
N ASN A 39 -3.40 -24.86 9.70
CA ASN A 39 -3.62 -23.55 10.32
C ASN A 39 -3.23 -23.50 11.81
N ALA A 40 -3.04 -24.63 12.48
CA ALA A 40 -2.73 -24.69 13.91
C ALA A 40 -1.40 -24.01 14.30
N SER A 41 -0.46 -23.86 13.35
CA SER A 41 0.83 -23.19 13.55
C SER A 41 0.88 -21.76 12.99
N LEU A 42 -0.21 -21.24 12.45
CA LEU A 42 -0.26 -19.88 11.95
C LEU A 42 -0.33 -18.88 13.11
N LEU A 43 0.71 -18.05 13.22
CA LEU A 43 0.76 -16.93 14.16
C LEU A 43 0.16 -15.66 13.55
N ALA A 44 -0.06 -15.65 12.23
CA ALA A 44 -0.61 -14.51 11.53
C ALA A 44 -2.08 -14.31 11.90
N THR A 45 -2.44 -13.05 12.15
CA THR A 45 -3.82 -12.64 12.37
C THR A 45 -4.65 -12.78 11.09
N THR A 46 -5.98 -12.83 11.20
CA THR A 46 -6.88 -12.83 10.05
C THR A 46 -6.66 -11.59 9.15
N ALA A 47 -6.34 -10.44 9.74
CA ALA A 47 -6.05 -9.22 8.99
C ALA A 47 -4.77 -9.35 8.15
N GLU A 48 -3.71 -9.95 8.71
CA GLU A 48 -2.46 -10.20 7.99
C GLU A 48 -2.65 -11.20 6.86
N LEU A 49 -3.38 -12.29 7.10
CA LEU A 49 -3.70 -13.29 6.07
C LEU A 49 -4.54 -12.68 4.95
N ASN A 50 -5.55 -11.88 5.26
CA ASN A 50 -6.37 -11.22 4.25
C ASN A 50 -5.56 -10.22 3.43
N ARG A 51 -4.60 -9.50 4.02
CA ARG A 51 -3.72 -8.58 3.31
C ARG A 51 -2.86 -9.29 2.26
N VAL A 52 -2.37 -10.48 2.55
CA VAL A 52 -1.57 -11.30 1.62
C VAL A 52 -2.44 -11.99 0.57
N ALA A 53 -3.63 -12.45 0.97
CA ALA A 53 -4.55 -13.18 0.09
C ALA A 53 -5.35 -12.28 -0.85
N ASP A 54 -5.55 -10.99 -0.49
CA ASP A 54 -6.29 -10.05 -1.33
C ASP A 54 -5.44 -9.58 -2.50
N VAL A 55 -5.49 -10.34 -3.57
CA VAL A 55 -4.89 -10.01 -4.88
C VAL A 55 -5.88 -9.29 -5.81
N SER A 56 -7.12 -9.05 -5.35
CA SER A 56 -8.22 -8.54 -6.18
C SER A 56 -8.07 -7.06 -6.56
N THR A 57 -7.30 -6.30 -5.79
CA THR A 57 -7.08 -4.86 -6.01
C THR A 57 -5.61 -4.49 -5.85
N ARG A 58 -4.77 -4.97 -6.78
CA ARG A 58 -3.35 -4.55 -6.81
C ARG A 58 -3.18 -3.12 -7.34
N ILE A 59 -4.19 -2.59 -8.00
CA ILE A 59 -4.21 -1.23 -8.55
C ILE A 59 -5.33 -0.45 -7.89
N ILE A 60 -4.98 0.69 -7.31
CA ILE A 60 -5.92 1.65 -6.73
C ILE A 60 -6.00 2.85 -7.65
N ASN A 61 -7.20 3.11 -8.18
CA ASN A 61 -7.41 4.24 -9.08
C ASN A 61 -7.64 5.52 -8.28
N GLY A 62 -6.61 6.35 -8.15
CA GLY A 62 -6.67 7.64 -7.47
C GLY A 62 -7.30 8.71 -8.33
N THR A 63 -8.58 9.01 -8.07
CA THR A 63 -9.37 10.06 -8.75
C THR A 63 -9.95 11.07 -7.75
N ALA A 64 -9.39 11.16 -6.55
CA ALA A 64 -9.89 12.04 -5.50
C ALA A 64 -10.01 13.50 -5.97
N ALA A 65 -11.09 14.18 -5.58
CA ALA A 65 -11.32 15.58 -5.91
C ALA A 65 -10.56 16.55 -4.95
N GLY A 66 -9.91 16.02 -3.94
CA GLY A 66 -9.16 16.78 -2.92
C GLY A 66 -7.99 15.95 -2.42
N THR A 67 -8.08 15.48 -1.17
CA THR A 67 -7.03 14.63 -0.57
C THR A 67 -7.42 13.16 -0.61
N LEU A 68 -6.50 12.33 -1.08
CA LEU A 68 -6.53 10.88 -0.93
C LEU A 68 -5.68 10.50 0.28
N SER A 69 -6.29 10.02 1.34
CA SER A 69 -5.55 9.50 2.49
C SER A 69 -4.99 8.13 2.17
N ILE A 70 -3.67 8.02 2.19
CA ILE A 70 -2.96 6.75 2.03
C ILE A 70 -2.85 6.09 3.41
N THR A 71 -3.07 4.79 3.45
CA THR A 71 -2.88 3.96 4.66
C THR A 71 -2.07 2.72 4.30
N GLU A 72 -1.25 2.22 5.19
CA GLU A 72 -0.51 0.98 4.96
C GLU A 72 -1.46 -0.19 4.69
N LEU A 73 -2.51 -0.32 5.49
CA LEU A 73 -3.47 -1.43 5.36
C LEU A 73 -4.07 -1.54 3.96
N ALA A 74 -4.40 -0.42 3.33
CA ALA A 74 -5.08 -0.38 2.03
C ALA A 74 -4.11 -0.31 0.84
N HIS A 75 -2.89 0.24 1.01
CA HIS A 75 -2.05 0.68 -0.09
C HIS A 75 -0.67 0.00 -0.13
N ASP A 76 -0.18 -0.61 0.98
CA ASP A 76 1.12 -1.28 1.00
C ASP A 76 1.20 -2.39 -0.06
N GLY A 77 2.28 -2.37 -0.84
CA GLY A 77 2.54 -3.30 -1.92
C GLY A 77 1.61 -3.18 -3.14
N LYS A 78 0.81 -2.13 -3.21
CA LYS A 78 -0.11 -1.84 -4.33
C LYS A 78 0.38 -0.65 -5.15
N VAL A 79 -0.13 -0.55 -6.38
CA VAL A 79 0.09 0.60 -7.26
C VAL A 79 -1.08 1.56 -7.14
N VAL A 80 -0.80 2.80 -6.77
CA VAL A 80 -1.76 3.89 -6.73
C VAL A 80 -1.64 4.71 -8.01
N LEU A 81 -2.68 4.72 -8.83
CA LEU A 81 -2.70 5.53 -10.04
C LEU A 81 -3.02 6.99 -9.72
N LEU A 82 -2.18 7.90 -10.19
CA LEU A 82 -2.49 9.32 -10.24
C LEU A 82 -3.29 9.57 -11.53
N ASN A 83 -4.63 9.47 -11.43
CA ASN A 83 -5.52 9.41 -12.60
C ASN A 83 -6.58 10.52 -12.59
N ARG A 84 -6.15 11.76 -12.37
CA ARG A 84 -7.03 12.94 -12.44
C ARG A 84 -6.22 14.13 -12.96
N ALA A 85 -6.52 14.56 -14.20
CA ALA A 85 -5.79 15.66 -14.83
C ALA A 85 -5.74 16.94 -13.97
N ALA A 86 -6.81 17.26 -13.24
CA ALA A 86 -6.86 18.40 -12.31
C ALA A 86 -6.04 18.19 -11.02
N GLY A 87 -5.27 17.10 -10.93
CA GLY A 87 -4.44 16.80 -9.78
C GLY A 87 -5.22 16.49 -8.49
N PHE A 88 -4.52 16.07 -7.46
CA PHE A 88 -5.00 15.90 -6.08
C PHE A 88 -3.81 15.73 -5.12
N THR A 89 -4.09 15.79 -3.82
CA THR A 89 -3.09 15.51 -2.79
C THR A 89 -3.20 14.07 -2.32
N ALA A 90 -2.12 13.30 -2.37
CA ALA A 90 -1.97 12.03 -1.68
C ALA A 90 -1.24 12.26 -0.35
N GLN A 91 -1.95 12.07 0.76
CA GLN A 91 -1.37 12.23 2.10
C GLN A 91 -0.90 10.86 2.61
N LEU A 92 0.40 10.74 2.88
CA LEU A 92 1.01 9.52 3.39
C LEU A 92 0.61 9.27 4.85
N PRO A 93 0.64 8.01 5.33
CA PRO A 93 0.59 7.73 6.77
C PRO A 93 1.86 8.24 7.46
N ALA A 94 1.86 8.26 8.79
CA ALA A 94 3.07 8.55 9.56
C ALA A 94 4.12 7.45 9.33
N ALA A 95 5.38 7.86 9.15
CA ALA A 95 6.51 6.94 9.02
C ALA A 95 6.85 6.34 10.39
N THR A 96 6.89 5.01 10.45
CA THR A 96 7.11 4.23 11.68
C THR A 96 8.28 3.26 11.58
N GLY A 97 8.86 3.10 10.39
CA GLY A 97 9.83 2.07 10.08
C GLY A 97 9.19 0.72 9.78
N SER A 98 7.94 0.71 9.33
CA SER A 98 7.18 -0.51 9.02
C SER A 98 7.71 -1.28 7.82
N GLY A 99 8.49 -0.65 6.95
CA GLY A 99 8.90 -1.19 5.66
C GLY A 99 7.81 -1.16 4.59
N ALA A 100 6.70 -0.47 4.84
CA ALA A 100 5.61 -0.32 3.87
C ALA A 100 6.10 0.31 2.58
N LYS A 101 5.65 -0.25 1.45
CA LYS A 101 6.02 0.19 0.09
C LYS A 101 4.83 0.79 -0.61
N LEU A 102 4.96 2.05 -0.97
CA LEU A 102 3.95 2.81 -1.70
C LEU A 102 4.47 3.12 -3.10
N HIS A 103 3.73 2.75 -4.12
CA HIS A 103 4.11 2.96 -5.50
C HIS A 103 3.02 3.75 -6.23
N PHE A 104 3.34 4.98 -6.64
CA PHE A 104 2.48 5.85 -7.41
C PHE A 104 2.88 5.84 -8.87
N VAL A 105 1.90 5.79 -9.78
CA VAL A 105 2.12 5.87 -11.23
C VAL A 105 1.17 6.90 -11.82
N VAL A 106 1.67 7.81 -12.61
CA VAL A 106 0.86 8.80 -13.32
C VAL A 106 0.15 8.13 -14.49
N ALA A 107 -1.13 7.92 -14.36
CA ALA A 107 -2.00 7.36 -15.41
C ALA A 107 -2.53 8.44 -16.36
N THR A 108 -2.72 9.65 -15.86
CA THR A 108 -3.15 10.83 -16.65
C THR A 108 -2.23 12.00 -16.35
N THR A 109 -1.64 12.59 -17.40
CA THR A 109 -0.80 13.79 -17.27
C THR A 109 -1.55 14.90 -16.55
N GLY A 110 -0.92 15.48 -15.51
CA GLY A 110 -1.51 16.56 -14.73
C GLY A 110 -1.64 17.86 -15.54
N THR A 111 -2.79 18.49 -15.47
CA THR A 111 -2.97 19.89 -15.87
C THR A 111 -2.95 20.83 -14.66
N ALA A 112 -2.94 20.23 -13.46
CA ALA A 112 -2.63 20.82 -12.18
C ALA A 112 -1.82 19.81 -11.36
N ASN A 113 -1.37 20.19 -10.17
CA ASN A 113 -0.40 19.41 -9.40
C ASN A 113 -1.01 18.12 -8.82
N TYR A 114 -0.29 17.02 -8.99
CA TYR A 114 -0.32 15.93 -8.04
C TYR A 114 0.67 16.25 -6.90
N VAL A 115 0.21 16.15 -5.70
CA VAL A 115 1.00 16.43 -4.50
C VAL A 115 1.06 15.17 -3.66
N ILE A 116 2.25 14.70 -3.32
CA ILE A 116 2.43 13.63 -2.32
C ILE A 116 3.04 14.31 -1.11
N THR A 117 2.39 14.23 0.05
CA THR A 117 2.81 14.90 1.26
C THR A 117 2.87 13.95 2.43
N VAL A 118 3.84 14.12 3.29
CA VAL A 118 3.95 13.43 4.57
C VAL A 118 3.05 14.06 5.63
N VAL A 119 2.94 13.46 6.80
CA VAL A 119 2.24 14.02 7.95
C VAL A 119 3.24 14.44 9.03
N GLY A 120 2.83 15.39 9.86
CA GLY A 120 3.62 15.83 11.01
C GLY A 120 5.00 16.37 10.62
N ASN A 121 6.04 15.79 11.23
CA ASN A 121 7.44 16.16 11.01
C ASN A 121 8.19 15.14 10.13
N ASP A 122 7.48 14.21 9.50
CA ASP A 122 8.10 13.23 8.63
C ASP A 122 8.85 13.90 7.48
N THR A 123 9.90 13.27 7.02
CA THR A 123 10.77 13.78 5.97
C THR A 123 11.08 12.72 4.93
N MET A 124 11.44 13.15 3.73
CA MET A 124 11.79 12.28 2.61
C MET A 124 13.28 12.43 2.26
N TYR A 125 13.95 11.28 2.07
CA TYR A 125 15.33 11.23 1.59
C TYR A 125 15.42 10.30 0.39
N GLY A 126 16.11 10.73 -0.66
CA GLY A 126 16.28 9.94 -1.87
C GLY A 126 16.56 10.80 -3.09
N ASN A 127 16.12 10.37 -4.25
CA ASN A 127 16.46 11.03 -5.50
C ASN A 127 15.28 11.06 -6.47
N ALA A 128 15.35 11.98 -7.44
CA ALA A 128 14.51 11.99 -8.63
C ALA A 128 15.42 12.02 -9.88
N PHE A 129 15.07 11.21 -10.86
CA PHE A 129 15.75 11.14 -12.15
C PHE A 129 14.75 11.47 -13.26
N PHE A 130 15.00 12.54 -13.98
CA PHE A 130 14.14 13.00 -15.07
C PHE A 130 14.83 12.79 -16.41
N VAL A 131 14.14 12.12 -17.32
CA VAL A 131 14.47 12.16 -18.74
C VAL A 131 13.92 13.47 -19.29
N THR A 132 14.80 14.31 -19.85
CA THR A 132 14.43 15.63 -20.35
C THR A 132 13.96 15.55 -21.80
N ASP A 133 13.31 16.60 -22.29
CA ASP A 133 12.97 16.77 -23.71
C ASP A 133 14.23 17.06 -24.60
N ASN A 134 15.38 17.30 -23.99
CA ASN A 134 16.67 17.32 -24.65
C ASN A 134 17.22 15.90 -24.83
N ALA A 135 17.27 15.40 -26.05
CA ALA A 135 17.65 14.03 -26.36
C ALA A 135 18.98 13.62 -25.67
N GLY A 136 18.89 12.51 -24.88
CA GLY A 136 20.01 11.90 -24.18
C GLY A 136 20.42 12.57 -22.87
N THR A 137 19.68 13.55 -22.37
CA THR A 137 19.96 14.21 -21.09
C THR A 137 19.08 13.67 -19.97
N VAL A 138 19.71 13.40 -18.83
CA VAL A 138 19.04 13.03 -17.58
C VAL A 138 19.47 14.05 -16.51
N ILE A 139 18.49 14.60 -15.81
CA ILE A 139 18.73 15.47 -14.66
C ILE A 139 18.35 14.74 -13.38
N ALA A 140 19.16 14.91 -12.34
CA ALA A 140 18.93 14.32 -11.03
C ALA A 140 18.70 15.42 -9.98
N PHE A 141 17.71 15.20 -9.13
CA PHE A 141 17.43 16.04 -7.96
C PHE A 141 17.50 15.17 -6.69
N LYS A 142 17.90 15.78 -5.59
CA LYS A 142 18.02 15.10 -4.29
C LYS A 142 16.89 15.55 -3.36
N ALA A 143 16.18 14.60 -2.78
CA ALA A 143 15.33 14.84 -1.62
C ALA A 143 16.20 14.85 -0.37
N GLY A 144 16.40 16.01 0.21
CA GLY A 144 17.26 16.20 1.38
C GLY A 144 16.50 16.55 2.64
N GLY A 145 15.40 15.84 2.96
CA GLY A 145 14.53 16.13 4.11
C GLY A 145 13.31 16.97 3.77
N GLY A 146 12.91 17.02 2.50
CA GLY A 146 11.65 17.64 2.09
C GLY A 146 10.43 16.87 2.59
N SER A 147 9.29 17.51 2.67
CA SER A 147 8.02 16.94 3.14
C SER A 147 6.97 16.78 2.03
N ILE A 148 7.25 17.32 0.86
CA ILE A 148 6.31 17.37 -0.26
C ILE A 148 7.00 16.98 -1.57
N ILE A 149 6.30 16.21 -2.39
CA ILE A 149 6.63 15.98 -3.81
C ILE A 149 5.52 16.64 -4.63
N THR A 150 5.89 17.55 -5.51
CA THR A 150 4.94 18.23 -6.41
C THR A 150 5.24 17.84 -7.85
N LEU A 151 4.25 17.24 -8.51
CA LEU A 151 4.30 16.81 -9.91
C LEU A 151 3.32 17.69 -10.72
N ASN A 152 3.84 18.61 -11.51
CA ASN A 152 3.03 19.67 -12.15
C ASN A 152 2.59 19.37 -13.60
N GLY A 153 2.92 18.18 -14.09
CA GLY A 153 2.61 17.77 -15.47
C GLY A 153 3.60 18.28 -16.53
N SER A 154 4.72 18.89 -16.11
CA SER A 154 5.75 19.43 -17.01
C SER A 154 7.14 19.46 -16.37
N THR A 155 7.54 20.55 -15.73
CA THR A 155 8.91 20.79 -15.24
C THR A 155 9.28 19.98 -13.99
N THR A 156 8.32 19.56 -13.18
CA THR A 156 8.53 18.75 -11.97
C THR A 156 7.90 17.36 -12.09
N ALA A 157 7.93 16.76 -13.28
CA ALA A 157 7.26 15.49 -13.56
C ALA A 157 5.70 15.59 -13.56
N GLY A 158 5.00 14.45 -13.51
CA GLY A 158 3.54 14.41 -13.57
C GLY A 158 3.01 14.12 -14.96
N ILE A 159 3.87 13.62 -15.84
CA ILE A 159 3.54 13.17 -17.20
C ILE A 159 3.14 11.71 -17.14
N LYS A 160 2.21 11.29 -17.99
CA LYS A 160 1.76 9.89 -18.03
C LYS A 160 2.93 8.93 -18.20
N GLY A 161 3.05 7.96 -17.28
CA GLY A 161 4.13 6.98 -17.21
C GLY A 161 5.15 7.27 -16.12
N ASP A 162 5.16 8.46 -15.53
CA ASP A 162 6.03 8.79 -14.40
C ASP A 162 5.64 7.98 -13.16
N SER A 163 6.63 7.72 -12.32
CA SER A 163 6.43 6.95 -11.09
C SER A 163 7.16 7.53 -9.89
N VAL A 164 6.59 7.31 -8.72
CA VAL A 164 7.18 7.62 -7.42
C VAL A 164 7.08 6.39 -6.54
N GLU A 165 8.21 5.92 -6.04
CA GLU A 165 8.28 4.84 -5.05
C GLU A 165 8.68 5.44 -3.70
N LEU A 166 7.98 5.02 -2.64
CA LEU A 166 8.31 5.40 -1.27
C LEU A 166 8.37 4.14 -0.39
N ILE A 167 9.32 4.13 0.55
CA ILE A 167 9.47 3.07 1.54
C ILE A 167 9.54 3.72 2.93
N ASP A 168 8.72 3.26 3.85
CA ASP A 168 8.81 3.62 5.26
C ASP A 168 10.04 2.94 5.89
N ILE A 169 11.15 3.66 6.06
CA ILE A 169 12.44 3.09 6.47
C ILE A 169 12.75 3.27 7.96
N ALA A 170 12.17 4.27 8.59
CA ALA A 170 12.36 4.55 10.01
C ALA A 170 11.26 5.49 10.52
N ALA A 171 11.15 5.67 11.84
CA ALA A 171 10.32 6.72 12.41
C ALA A 171 10.66 8.08 11.79
N ASP A 172 9.64 8.83 11.40
CA ASP A 172 9.70 10.15 10.77
C ASP A 172 10.49 10.19 9.44
N THR A 173 10.72 9.01 8.79
CA THR A 173 11.59 8.96 7.60
C THR A 173 11.06 8.04 6.51
N TRP A 174 10.80 8.63 5.34
CA TRP A 174 10.51 7.97 4.08
C TRP A 174 11.72 7.97 3.15
N TRP A 175 12.07 6.83 2.58
CA TRP A 175 12.93 6.78 1.40
C TRP A 175 12.09 7.01 0.14
N VAL A 176 12.64 7.75 -0.85
CA VAL A 176 11.94 8.08 -2.10
C VAL A 176 12.81 7.89 -3.33
N ASP A 177 12.24 7.32 -4.39
CA ASP A 177 12.80 7.30 -5.76
C ASP A 177 11.73 7.76 -6.75
N VAL A 178 12.08 8.78 -7.56
CA VAL A 178 11.21 9.31 -8.62
C VAL A 178 11.83 9.02 -9.97
N ARG A 179 11.07 8.37 -10.84
CA ARG A 179 11.42 8.08 -12.22
C ARG A 179 10.44 8.79 -13.13
N ALA A 180 10.90 9.80 -13.86
CA ALA A 180 9.96 10.69 -14.53
C ALA A 180 10.53 11.28 -15.82
N ALA A 181 9.65 11.89 -16.60
CA ALA A 181 10.00 12.77 -17.67
C ALA A 181 9.73 14.23 -17.26
N GLY A 182 10.58 15.14 -17.72
CA GLY A 182 10.40 16.58 -17.57
C GLY A 182 10.37 17.26 -18.93
N THR A 183 9.75 18.42 -18.99
CA THR A 183 9.72 19.27 -20.19
C THR A 183 10.03 20.71 -19.84
N GLY A 184 10.73 21.40 -20.74
CA GLY A 184 11.17 22.81 -20.54
C GLY A 184 12.36 22.89 -19.57
N ALA A 185 12.34 23.83 -18.65
CA ALA A 185 13.36 23.98 -17.61
C ALA A 185 12.97 23.12 -16.39
N GLU A 186 13.56 21.93 -16.31
CA GLU A 186 13.26 20.99 -15.21
C GLU A 186 13.63 21.59 -13.85
N ALA A 187 12.76 21.34 -12.88
CA ALA A 187 12.93 21.80 -11.51
C ALA A 187 12.76 20.62 -10.52
N THR A 188 13.30 20.80 -9.32
CA THR A 188 13.14 19.80 -8.26
C THR A 188 11.66 19.56 -7.92
N PRO A 189 11.20 18.31 -7.83
CA PRO A 189 9.85 18.03 -7.36
C PRO A 189 9.73 18.10 -5.83
N PHE A 190 10.84 18.22 -5.11
CA PHE A 190 10.89 18.17 -3.63
C PHE A 190 10.87 19.56 -3.00
N SER A 191 10.09 19.71 -1.92
CA SER A 191 10.03 20.93 -1.09
C SER A 191 9.73 20.61 0.39
#